data_21f3954e0fa6ca25a054a2686d155898
#
_entry.id   21f3954e0fa6ca25a054a2686d155898
#
_cell.length_a   1.000
_cell.length_b   1.000
_cell.length_c   1.000
_cell.angle_alpha   90.00
_cell.angle_beta   90.00
_cell.angle_gamma   90.00
#
_symmetry.space_group_name_H-M   'P 1'
#
loop_
_entity.id
_entity.type
_entity.pdbx_description
1 polymer ?
#
loop_
_entity_poly.entity_id
_entity_poly.type
_entity_poly.pdbx_seq_one_letter_code
_entity_poly.pdbx_strand_id
1 'polypeptide(L)'
;MKKLFFLSLLLILSTAIFAQVEEQPARKSNSKKKELVEEDTLPKVPVITFTSLVHDYGNIYKGDNGVCHFEFKNTGKADLQLTNVSSTCGCTVPDWPRDLIPPGKSATIKVSYDTKRVGGINKSIFVDSNAGERVTLSIRGNVSEPPKEIIPESKASPMMQNQ
;
A
#
# COMPACT_ATOMS: atom_id res chain seq x y z
N MET A 1 14.88 79.92 -52.00
CA MET A 1 15.91 79.08 -51.47
C MET A 1 15.76 78.82 -49.99
N LYS A 2 14.58 78.93 -49.42
CA LYS A 2 14.36 78.65 -47.95
C LYS A 2 13.47 77.43 -47.67
N LYS A 3 13.02 76.72 -48.67
CA LYS A 3 12.12 75.57 -48.51
C LYS A 3 12.81 74.22 -48.61
N LEU A 4 14.07 74.13 -49.05
CA LEU A 4 14.81 72.87 -49.14
C LEU A 4 15.54 72.48 -47.84
N PHE A 5 15.82 73.47 -46.98
CA PHE A 5 16.50 73.21 -45.71
C PHE A 5 15.59 72.58 -44.66
N PHE A 6 14.29 72.84 -44.72
CA PHE A 6 13.34 72.24 -43.76
C PHE A 6 13.03 70.75 -44.03
N LEU A 7 13.15 70.32 -45.29
CA LEU A 7 12.91 68.92 -45.65
C LEU A 7 14.07 68.03 -45.28
N SER A 8 15.29 68.54 -45.26
CA SER A 8 16.52 67.83 -44.87
C SER A 8 16.61 67.60 -43.34
N LEU A 9 16.08 68.60 -42.57
CA LEU A 9 16.10 68.49 -41.09
C LEU A 9 15.07 67.47 -40.54
N LEU A 10 13.95 67.27 -41.28
CA LEU A 10 12.92 66.31 -40.88
C LEU A 10 13.30 64.83 -41.14
N LEU A 11 14.21 64.59 -42.08
CA LEU A 11 14.66 63.26 -42.45
C LEU A 11 15.74 62.69 -41.48
N ILE A 12 16.45 63.57 -40.78
CA ILE A 12 17.51 63.20 -39.85
C ILE A 12 16.94 62.79 -38.44
N LEU A 13 15.72 63.27 -38.11
CA LEU A 13 15.08 62.99 -36.85
C LEU A 13 14.36 61.59 -36.78
N SER A 14 14.16 60.98 -37.96
CA SER A 14 13.42 59.72 -38.04
C SER A 14 14.30 58.45 -37.86
N THR A 15 15.63 58.62 -37.85
CA THR A 15 16.57 57.42 -37.68
C THR A 15 17.12 57.23 -36.31
N ALA A 16 16.78 58.07 -35.33
CA ALA A 16 17.29 57.97 -33.95
C ALA A 16 16.36 57.24 -32.95
N ILE A 17 15.21 56.72 -33.40
CA ILE A 17 14.23 56.05 -32.50
C ILE A 17 14.29 54.54 -32.62
N PHE A 18 15.20 53.98 -33.44
CA PHE A 18 15.22 52.50 -33.66
C PHE A 18 16.40 51.77 -33.03
N ALA A 19 17.03 52.34 -32.01
CA ALA A 19 18.19 51.71 -31.36
C ALA A 19 18.13 51.78 -29.85
N GLN A 20 16.99 51.42 -29.22
CA GLN A 20 16.89 51.03 -27.82
C GLN A 20 15.76 50.01 -27.67
N VAL A 21 15.95 48.84 -28.30
CA VAL A 21 15.39 47.61 -27.74
C VAL A 21 16.43 47.14 -26.73
N GLU A 22 16.28 47.64 -25.54
CA GLU A 22 16.99 47.17 -24.37
C GLU A 22 16.52 45.74 -24.11
N GLU A 23 17.41 44.79 -24.38
CA GLU A 23 17.28 43.39 -23.97
C GLU A 23 17.09 43.35 -22.45
N GLN A 24 15.82 43.25 -22.01
CA GLN A 24 15.55 42.89 -20.64
C GLN A 24 15.97 41.43 -20.49
N PRO A 25 16.92 41.10 -19.60
CA PRO A 25 17.22 39.73 -19.32
C PRO A 25 15.95 39.06 -18.80
N ALA A 26 15.55 38.00 -19.48
CA ALA A 26 14.45 37.14 -19.11
C ALA A 26 14.47 36.89 -17.60
N ARG A 27 13.57 37.50 -16.90
CA ARG A 27 13.26 37.23 -15.48
C ARG A 27 12.74 35.82 -15.45
N LYS A 28 13.66 34.84 -15.34
CA LYS A 28 13.33 33.46 -15.07
C LYS A 28 12.44 33.46 -13.83
N SER A 29 11.18 33.29 -14.08
CA SER A 29 10.15 33.15 -13.08
C SER A 29 10.56 32.04 -12.14
N ASN A 30 10.94 32.40 -10.92
CA ASN A 30 11.34 31.51 -9.83
C ASN A 30 10.07 30.92 -9.17
N SER A 31 9.08 30.57 -10.00
CA SER A 31 7.81 30.01 -9.52
C SER A 31 7.93 28.54 -9.09
N LYS A 32 9.06 27.87 -9.44
CA LYS A 32 9.27 26.46 -9.08
C LYS A 32 9.85 26.26 -7.68
N LYS A 33 10.31 27.33 -7.03
CA LYS A 33 10.90 27.26 -5.69
C LYS A 33 9.90 27.58 -4.56
N LYS A 34 8.73 28.14 -4.90
CA LYS A 34 7.71 28.48 -3.90
C LYS A 34 6.77 27.32 -3.58
N GLU A 35 6.61 26.38 -4.53
CA GLU A 35 5.75 25.20 -4.35
C GLU A 35 6.43 24.09 -3.55
N LEU A 36 7.77 24.06 -3.52
CA LEU A 36 8.54 23.07 -2.75
C LEU A 36 8.74 23.44 -1.27
N VAL A 37 8.42 24.67 -0.86
CA VAL A 37 8.61 25.13 0.53
C VAL A 37 7.35 24.97 1.35
N GLU A 38 6.16 24.91 0.74
CA GLU A 38 4.91 24.68 1.49
C GLU A 38 4.63 23.22 1.79
N GLU A 39 5.19 22.27 1.04
CA GLU A 39 4.99 20.83 1.28
C GLU A 39 5.83 20.31 2.46
N ASP A 40 6.89 20.98 2.85
CA ASP A 40 7.78 20.56 3.95
C ASP A 40 7.36 21.13 5.32
N THR A 41 6.36 22.02 5.38
CA THR A 41 5.83 22.56 6.63
C THR A 41 4.66 21.76 7.23
N LEU A 42 4.08 20.82 6.46
CA LEU A 42 3.06 19.91 6.98
C LEU A 42 3.71 18.82 7.86
N PRO A 43 3.09 18.48 9.00
CA PRO A 43 3.62 17.44 9.85
C PRO A 43 3.74 16.14 9.07
N LYS A 44 4.96 15.58 9.06
CA LYS A 44 5.23 14.28 8.44
C LYS A 44 4.61 13.21 9.34
N VAL A 45 3.50 12.62 8.90
CA VAL A 45 2.80 11.56 9.63
C VAL A 45 2.92 10.22 8.91
N PRO A 46 3.03 9.10 9.63
CA PRO A 46 2.93 7.78 9.05
C PRO A 46 1.48 7.49 8.64
N VAL A 47 1.29 6.71 7.59
CA VAL A 47 -0.04 6.23 7.15
C VAL A 47 0.08 4.77 6.76
N ILE A 48 -0.74 3.92 7.37
CA ILE A 48 -0.81 2.50 7.04
C ILE A 48 -1.94 2.24 6.04
N THR A 49 -1.62 1.60 4.93
CA THR A 49 -2.60 1.23 3.90
C THR A 49 -2.47 -0.26 3.60
N PHE A 50 -3.51 -1.03 3.85
CA PHE A 50 -3.56 -2.46 3.55
C PHE A 50 -4.04 -2.73 2.13
N THR A 51 -3.49 -3.76 1.48
CA THR A 51 -3.96 -4.25 0.18
C THR A 51 -5.34 -4.88 0.31
N SER A 52 -5.59 -5.61 1.41
CA SER A 52 -6.89 -6.20 1.77
C SER A 52 -7.04 -6.24 3.28
N LEU A 53 -8.24 -6.00 3.76
CA LEU A 53 -8.58 -6.10 5.19
C LEU A 53 -9.20 -7.47 5.55
N VAL A 54 -9.48 -8.31 4.54
CA VAL A 54 -10.16 -9.60 4.73
C VAL A 54 -9.40 -10.69 3.99
N HIS A 55 -9.18 -11.81 4.64
CA HIS A 55 -8.74 -13.04 4.02
C HIS A 55 -9.81 -14.13 4.18
N ASP A 56 -10.22 -14.72 3.07
CA ASP A 56 -11.21 -15.80 3.05
C ASP A 56 -10.52 -17.12 2.67
N TYR A 57 -10.51 -18.07 3.59
CA TYR A 57 -10.01 -19.43 3.36
C TYR A 57 -10.96 -20.27 2.52
N GLY A 58 -12.22 -19.82 2.32
CA GLY A 58 -13.26 -20.66 1.74
C GLY A 58 -13.56 -21.88 2.61
N ASN A 59 -13.70 -23.04 1.96
CA ASN A 59 -13.82 -24.33 2.64
C ASN A 59 -12.47 -25.06 2.61
N ILE A 60 -11.92 -25.33 3.78
CA ILE A 60 -10.68 -26.06 3.97
C ILE A 60 -10.93 -27.27 4.86
N TYR A 61 -10.01 -28.22 4.88
CA TYR A 61 -10.09 -29.39 5.74
C TYR A 61 -9.28 -29.24 7.01
N LYS A 62 -9.68 -29.98 8.03
CA LYS A 62 -8.97 -30.09 9.29
C LYS A 62 -7.52 -30.51 9.07
N GLY A 63 -6.60 -29.67 9.54
CA GLY A 63 -5.16 -29.87 9.38
C GLY A 63 -4.56 -29.18 8.14
N ASP A 64 -5.38 -28.57 7.29
CA ASP A 64 -4.89 -27.76 6.17
C ASP A 64 -4.08 -26.54 6.63
N ASN A 65 -3.36 -25.94 5.72
CA ASN A 65 -2.57 -24.76 6.00
C ASN A 65 -3.46 -23.56 6.38
N GLY A 66 -3.41 -23.16 7.62
CA GLY A 66 -4.13 -21.99 8.15
C GLY A 66 -3.32 -20.70 8.15
N VAL A 67 -2.24 -20.59 7.36
CA VAL A 67 -1.42 -19.39 7.29
C VAL A 67 -1.94 -18.47 6.19
N CYS A 68 -2.12 -17.19 6.53
CA CYS A 68 -2.39 -16.13 5.57
C CYS A 68 -1.50 -14.92 5.83
N HIS A 69 -1.48 -14.00 4.86
CA HIS A 69 -0.64 -12.81 4.89
C HIS A 69 -1.47 -11.57 4.55
N PHE A 70 -1.29 -10.52 5.36
CA PHE A 70 -1.86 -9.22 5.11
C PHE A 70 -0.72 -8.26 4.75
N GLU A 71 -0.67 -7.88 3.49
CA GLU A 71 0.31 -6.92 3.00
C GLU A 71 -0.17 -5.51 3.24
N PHE A 72 0.73 -4.65 3.68
CA PHE A 72 0.47 -3.24 3.87
C PHE A 72 1.66 -2.39 3.43
N LYS A 73 1.40 -1.13 3.18
CA LYS A 73 2.38 -0.13 2.76
C LYS A 73 2.29 1.09 3.66
N ASN A 74 3.44 1.66 4.00
CA ASN A 74 3.49 3.00 4.56
C ASN A 74 3.32 4.02 3.43
N THR A 75 2.13 4.59 3.31
CA THR A 75 1.82 5.63 2.32
C THR A 75 2.00 7.04 2.88
N GLY A 76 2.41 7.16 4.12
CA GLY A 76 2.72 8.42 4.80
C GLY A 76 4.09 9.00 4.46
N LYS A 77 4.45 10.06 5.17
CA LYS A 77 5.71 10.80 5.01
C LYS A 77 6.68 10.63 6.20
N ALA A 78 6.30 9.84 7.23
CA ALA A 78 7.14 9.48 8.37
C ALA A 78 7.23 7.96 8.51
N ASP A 79 8.19 7.48 9.30
CA ASP A 79 8.36 6.05 9.58
C ASP A 79 7.15 5.49 10.32
N LEU A 80 6.63 4.38 9.80
CA LEU A 80 5.53 3.62 10.39
C LEU A 80 6.08 2.53 11.30
N GLN A 81 5.52 2.41 12.50
CA GLN A 81 5.81 1.33 13.43
C GLN A 81 4.51 0.68 13.90
N LEU A 82 4.44 -0.64 13.78
CA LEU A 82 3.39 -1.41 14.42
C LEU A 82 3.73 -1.55 15.91
N THR A 83 2.83 -1.09 16.77
CA THR A 83 3.03 -1.11 18.23
C THR A 83 2.49 -2.38 18.86
N ASN A 84 1.38 -2.89 18.33
CA ASN A 84 0.77 -4.14 18.78
C ASN A 84 -0.06 -4.77 17.66
N VAL A 85 -0.07 -6.11 17.59
CA VAL A 85 -1.01 -6.87 16.78
C VAL A 85 -1.57 -8.00 17.63
N SER A 86 -2.88 -8.03 17.78
CA SER A 86 -3.57 -9.00 18.64
C SER A 86 -4.77 -9.61 17.90
N SER A 87 -5.28 -10.72 18.41
CA SER A 87 -6.45 -11.40 17.85
C SER A 87 -7.53 -11.63 18.89
N THR A 88 -8.75 -11.88 18.43
CA THR A 88 -9.91 -12.14 19.31
C THR A 88 -9.84 -13.46 20.06
N CYS A 89 -8.93 -14.38 19.70
CA CYS A 89 -8.73 -15.66 20.39
C CYS A 89 -7.31 -16.17 20.25
N GLY A 90 -6.89 -17.06 21.18
CA GLY A 90 -5.61 -17.75 21.10
C GLY A 90 -5.47 -18.76 19.94
N CYS A 91 -6.56 -19.00 19.19
CA CYS A 91 -6.54 -19.86 18.00
C CYS A 91 -6.02 -19.15 16.74
N THR A 92 -5.72 -17.86 16.86
CA THR A 92 -5.19 -17.02 15.77
C THR A 92 -3.96 -16.29 16.31
N VAL A 93 -2.81 -16.59 15.75
CA VAL A 93 -1.52 -16.06 16.21
C VAL A 93 -0.96 -15.15 15.11
N PRO A 94 -0.92 -13.84 15.32
CA PRO A 94 -0.27 -12.91 14.41
C PRO A 94 1.24 -12.82 14.69
N ASP A 95 2.00 -12.68 13.61
CA ASP A 95 3.42 -12.36 13.62
C ASP A 95 3.67 -11.18 12.68
N TRP A 96 4.40 -10.15 13.12
CA TRP A 96 4.54 -8.89 12.40
C TRP A 96 5.93 -8.27 12.56
N PRO A 97 6.37 -7.41 11.61
CA PRO A 97 7.66 -6.71 11.71
C PRO A 97 7.67 -5.74 12.89
N ARG A 98 8.79 -5.74 13.61
CA ARG A 98 9.04 -4.85 14.76
C ARG A 98 9.83 -3.62 14.37
N ASP A 99 10.48 -3.65 13.20
CA ASP A 99 11.30 -2.58 12.68
C ASP A 99 10.45 -1.43 12.14
N LEU A 100 11.07 -0.26 12.04
CA LEU A 100 10.47 0.90 11.39
C LEU A 100 10.32 0.64 9.88
N ILE A 101 9.17 1.01 9.35
CA ILE A 101 8.84 0.87 7.94
C ILE A 101 8.86 2.26 7.30
N PRO A 102 9.91 2.59 6.52
CA PRO A 102 10.06 3.90 5.93
C PRO A 102 8.93 4.27 4.95
N PRO A 103 8.74 5.55 4.64
CA PRO A 103 7.81 6.02 3.65
C PRO A 103 7.93 5.27 2.31
N GLY A 104 6.80 4.84 1.75
CA GLY A 104 6.74 4.11 0.49
C GLY A 104 7.12 2.63 0.55
N LYS A 105 7.59 2.11 1.68
CA LYS A 105 7.93 0.69 1.86
C LYS A 105 6.71 -0.12 2.28
N SER A 106 6.73 -1.41 1.89
CA SER A 106 5.71 -2.39 2.24
C SER A 106 6.25 -3.40 3.23
N ALA A 107 5.34 -4.00 4.00
CA ALA A 107 5.63 -5.10 4.91
C ALA A 107 4.41 -6.01 5.02
N THR A 108 4.52 -7.10 5.78
CA THR A 108 3.50 -8.14 5.85
C THR A 108 3.26 -8.56 7.28
N ILE A 109 1.99 -8.70 7.65
CA ILE A 109 1.57 -9.38 8.87
C ILE A 109 1.20 -10.82 8.49
N LYS A 110 1.89 -11.79 9.07
CA LYS A 110 1.58 -13.21 8.93
C LYS A 110 0.59 -13.59 10.03
N VAL A 111 -0.48 -14.28 9.67
CA VAL A 111 -1.50 -14.77 10.61
C VAL A 111 -1.61 -16.26 10.46
N SER A 112 -1.52 -16.99 11.58
CA SER A 112 -1.66 -18.45 11.64
C SER A 112 -2.92 -18.81 12.40
N TYR A 113 -3.87 -19.47 11.73
CA TYR A 113 -5.11 -19.99 12.33
C TYR A 113 -5.00 -21.49 12.62
N ASP A 114 -5.51 -21.91 13.77
CA ASP A 114 -5.54 -23.33 14.17
C ASP A 114 -6.66 -24.08 13.43
N THR A 115 -6.31 -24.72 12.32
CA THR A 115 -7.22 -25.51 11.46
C THR A 115 -7.62 -26.88 12.05
N LYS A 116 -7.11 -27.26 13.23
CA LYS A 116 -7.56 -28.48 13.93
C LYS A 116 -8.99 -28.36 14.46
N ARG A 117 -9.53 -27.16 14.48
CA ARG A 117 -10.88 -26.85 14.92
C ARG A 117 -11.84 -26.85 13.74
N VAL A 118 -12.75 -27.83 13.70
CA VAL A 118 -13.84 -27.88 12.71
C VAL A 118 -14.88 -26.81 13.01
N GLY A 119 -15.41 -26.19 11.97
CA GLY A 119 -16.46 -25.17 12.05
C GLY A 119 -16.09 -23.86 11.36
N GLY A 120 -16.95 -22.87 11.52
CA GLY A 120 -16.78 -21.56 10.89
C GLY A 120 -15.61 -20.75 11.42
N ILE A 121 -14.84 -20.17 10.52
CA ILE A 121 -13.78 -19.20 10.81
C ILE A 121 -14.39 -17.80 10.68
N ASN A 122 -14.37 -17.04 11.77
CA ASN A 122 -14.70 -15.63 11.78
C ASN A 122 -13.93 -14.98 12.95
N LYS A 123 -12.75 -14.44 12.63
CA LYS A 123 -11.85 -13.87 13.63
C LYS A 123 -11.37 -12.51 13.18
N SER A 124 -11.19 -11.63 14.16
CA SER A 124 -10.63 -10.28 13.95
C SER A 124 -9.22 -10.22 14.50
N ILE A 125 -8.38 -9.50 13.78
CA ILE A 125 -7.02 -9.15 14.16
C ILE A 125 -6.97 -7.63 14.27
N PHE A 126 -6.52 -7.13 15.41
CA PHE A 126 -6.40 -5.71 15.69
C PHE A 126 -4.96 -5.28 15.51
N VAL A 127 -4.74 -4.25 14.71
CA VAL A 127 -3.43 -3.68 14.39
C VAL A 127 -3.36 -2.28 14.95
N ASP A 128 -2.48 -2.07 15.92
CA ASP A 128 -2.16 -0.77 16.49
C ASP A 128 -0.81 -0.30 15.94
N SER A 129 -0.72 0.99 15.61
CA SER A 129 0.48 1.61 15.08
C SER A 129 0.61 3.07 15.51
N ASN A 130 1.76 3.67 15.24
CA ASN A 130 1.96 5.11 15.42
C ASN A 130 1.23 5.98 14.37
N ALA A 131 0.50 5.37 13.43
CA ALA A 131 -0.36 6.08 12.49
C ALA A 131 -1.70 6.55 13.11
N GLY A 132 -1.97 6.19 14.36
CA GLY A 132 -3.12 6.66 15.15
C GLY A 132 -4.23 5.63 15.22
N GLU A 133 -5.15 5.57 14.27
CA GLU A 133 -6.32 4.69 14.36
C GLU A 133 -5.96 3.20 14.26
N ARG A 134 -6.65 2.39 15.10
CA ARG A 134 -6.59 0.93 15.06
C ARG A 134 -7.21 0.41 13.77
N VAL A 135 -6.48 -0.43 13.05
CA VAL A 135 -7.01 -1.15 11.89
C VAL A 135 -7.48 -2.54 12.32
N THR A 136 -8.65 -2.96 11.83
CA THR A 136 -9.19 -4.30 12.06
C THR A 136 -9.12 -5.12 10.78
N LEU A 137 -8.38 -6.23 10.84
CA LEU A 137 -8.34 -7.25 9.79
C LEU A 137 -9.27 -8.39 10.15
N SER A 138 -9.75 -9.13 9.15
CA SER A 138 -10.67 -10.27 9.34
C SER A 138 -10.19 -11.49 8.59
N ILE A 139 -10.30 -12.67 9.22
CA ILE A 139 -10.20 -13.95 8.52
C ILE A 139 -11.53 -14.68 8.57
N ARG A 140 -11.92 -15.29 7.46
CA ARG A 140 -13.19 -15.99 7.27
C ARG A 140 -12.96 -17.34 6.61
N GLY A 141 -13.95 -18.23 6.69
CA GLY A 141 -13.95 -19.52 6.04
C GLY A 141 -14.68 -20.59 6.85
N ASN A 142 -14.48 -21.82 6.47
CA ASN A 142 -15.03 -22.98 7.18
C ASN A 142 -14.05 -24.14 7.13
N VAL A 143 -13.83 -24.79 8.27
CA VAL A 143 -13.03 -26.02 8.41
C VAL A 143 -13.97 -27.21 8.50
N SER A 144 -13.83 -28.15 7.60
CA SER A 144 -14.60 -29.39 7.55
C SER A 144 -13.70 -30.60 7.88
N GLU A 145 -14.30 -31.70 8.33
CA GLU A 145 -13.57 -32.96 8.38
C GLU A 145 -13.24 -33.42 6.94
N PRO A 146 -12.05 -34.00 6.72
CA PRO A 146 -11.74 -34.56 5.41
C PRO A 146 -12.69 -35.70 5.06
N PRO A 147 -12.98 -35.94 3.76
CA PRO A 147 -13.78 -37.08 3.33
C PRO A 147 -13.19 -38.36 3.89
N LYS A 148 -14.03 -39.25 4.43
CA LYS A 148 -13.59 -40.57 4.80
C LYS A 148 -13.14 -41.34 3.56
N GLU A 149 -11.89 -41.77 3.56
CA GLU A 149 -11.39 -42.65 2.48
C GLU A 149 -12.17 -43.95 2.56
N ILE A 150 -13.01 -44.23 1.56
CA ILE A 150 -13.69 -45.50 1.41
C ILE A 150 -12.65 -46.45 0.84
N ILE A 151 -11.92 -47.10 1.72
CA ILE A 151 -11.07 -48.24 1.33
C ILE A 151 -12.05 -49.31 0.84
N PRO A 152 -12.05 -49.69 -0.46
CA PRO A 152 -12.90 -50.81 -0.91
C PRO A 152 -12.50 -52.04 -0.16
N GLU A 153 -13.46 -52.58 0.58
CA GLU A 153 -13.26 -53.83 1.31
C GLU A 153 -12.79 -54.91 0.33
N SER A 154 -11.52 -55.30 0.48
CA SER A 154 -10.94 -56.35 -0.36
C SER A 154 -11.79 -57.60 -0.12
N LYS A 155 -12.58 -58.00 -1.13
CA LYS A 155 -13.27 -59.28 -1.13
C LYS A 155 -12.24 -60.36 -0.85
N ALA A 156 -12.22 -60.83 0.38
CA ALA A 156 -11.44 -62.02 0.73
C ALA A 156 -11.79 -63.10 -0.26
N SER A 157 -10.83 -63.55 -1.04
CA SER A 157 -10.99 -64.71 -1.89
C SER A 157 -11.40 -65.89 -1.08
N PRO A 158 -12.46 -66.66 -1.43
CA PRO A 158 -12.83 -67.85 -0.71
C PRO A 158 -11.63 -68.83 -0.77
N MET A 159 -11.15 -69.21 0.40
CA MET A 159 -10.19 -70.32 0.50
C MET A 159 -10.79 -71.56 -0.16
N MET A 160 -10.15 -72.03 -1.23
CA MET A 160 -10.37 -73.36 -1.75
C MET A 160 -9.99 -74.37 -0.66
N GLN A 161 -10.99 -74.97 -0.05
CA GLN A 161 -10.81 -76.18 0.74
C GLN A 161 -10.57 -77.31 -0.26
N ASN A 162 -9.33 -77.75 -0.38
CA ASN A 162 -9.00 -79.05 -1.02
C ASN A 162 -9.21 -80.14 0.03
N GLN A 163 -10.08 -81.07 -0.34
CA GLN A 163 -10.23 -82.37 0.27
C GLN A 163 -9.03 -83.29 0.01
#